data_d9009abe7a9f8377a892a84fd1caf850
#
_entry.id   d9009abe7a9f8377a892a84fd1caf850
#
_cell.length_a   1.000
_cell.length_b   1.000
_cell.length_c   1.000
_cell.angle_alpha   90.00
_cell.angle_beta   90.00
_cell.angle_gamma   90.00
#
_symmetry.space_group_name_H-M   'P 1'
#
loop_
_entity.id
_entity.type
_entity.pdbx_description
1 polymer ?
#
loop_
_entity_poly.entity_id
_entity_poly.type
_entity_poly.pdbx_seq_one_letter_code
_entity_poly.pdbx_strand_id
1 'polypeptide(L)'
;MGNYVHYQEYFKTFLGGWSFEGGDKTLTIKQIGEEEMYDAETGGKKKGLVMHFVELDLPMVLNVTNCEAIAEVTGSDKIADWIGRKIIVGTSRIKAFGKMHDAIRVRNQKPDETEYICEDCGSVLKPAAGKQPYELAEISKRNTGKVLCLACMKKAKEEINGQ
;
A
#
# COMPACT_ATOMS: atom_id res chain seq x y z
N MET A 1 2.77 14.59 -17.77
CA MET A 1 2.12 13.29 -18.04
C MET A 1 0.68 13.39 -17.63
N GLY A 2 -0.24 13.16 -18.57
CA GLY A 2 -1.65 13.13 -18.24
C GLY A 2 -1.95 11.95 -17.31
N ASN A 3 -2.59 12.23 -16.18
CA ASN A 3 -3.18 11.19 -15.37
C ASN A 3 -4.33 10.60 -16.18
N TYR A 4 -4.10 9.48 -16.81
CA TYR A 4 -5.15 8.72 -17.46
C TYR A 4 -6.01 8.09 -16.37
N VAL A 5 -7.04 8.81 -15.96
CA VAL A 5 -8.03 8.27 -15.05
C VAL A 5 -8.95 7.36 -15.86
N HIS A 6 -9.00 6.10 -15.48
CA HIS A 6 -9.88 5.15 -16.15
C HIS A 6 -11.33 5.57 -15.91
N TYR A 7 -12.17 5.59 -16.97
CA TYR A 7 -13.57 6.04 -16.85
C TYR A 7 -14.34 5.33 -15.72
N GLN A 8 -13.98 4.08 -15.43
CA GLN A 8 -14.62 3.30 -14.38
C GLN A 8 -14.39 3.88 -12.98
N GLU A 9 -13.35 4.68 -12.78
CA GLU A 9 -13.12 5.35 -11.50
C GLU A 9 -14.25 6.31 -11.13
N TYR A 10 -14.93 6.86 -12.13
CA TYR A 10 -16.09 7.74 -11.91
C TYR A 10 -17.37 7.01 -11.55
N PHE A 11 -17.50 5.76 -11.95
CA PHE A 11 -18.75 5.00 -11.85
C PHE A 11 -18.67 3.81 -10.90
N LYS A 12 -17.47 3.40 -10.51
CA LYS A 12 -17.27 2.27 -9.61
C LYS A 12 -16.96 2.75 -8.20
N THR A 13 -17.49 2.03 -7.24
CA THR A 13 -17.27 2.30 -5.82
C THR A 13 -16.06 1.55 -5.27
N PHE A 14 -15.63 0.51 -5.96
CA PHE A 14 -14.54 -0.37 -5.55
C PHE A 14 -13.53 -0.59 -6.67
N LEU A 15 -12.29 -0.91 -6.27
CA LEU A 15 -11.25 -1.31 -7.20
C LEU A 15 -11.66 -2.57 -7.97
N GLY A 16 -11.23 -2.65 -9.22
CA GLY A 16 -11.43 -3.79 -10.11
C GLY A 16 -10.14 -4.17 -10.84
N GLY A 17 -10.20 -5.20 -11.66
CA GLY A 17 -9.05 -5.62 -12.46
C GLY A 17 -8.43 -4.50 -13.30
N TRP A 18 -9.26 -3.61 -13.81
CA TRP A 18 -8.85 -2.43 -14.57
C TRP A 18 -7.92 -1.48 -13.77
N SER A 19 -8.01 -1.50 -12.44
CA SER A 19 -7.17 -0.66 -11.57
C SER A 19 -5.69 -1.05 -11.61
N PHE A 20 -5.39 -2.25 -12.08
CA PHE A 20 -4.05 -2.84 -12.07
C PHE A 20 -3.54 -3.18 -13.48
N GLU A 21 -4.05 -2.52 -14.51
CA GLU A 21 -3.62 -2.73 -15.91
C GLU A 21 -2.11 -2.47 -16.10
N GLY A 22 -1.54 -1.58 -15.31
CA GLY A 22 -0.10 -1.30 -15.34
C GLY A 22 0.77 -2.29 -14.57
N GLY A 23 0.19 -3.33 -13.97
CA GLY A 23 0.90 -4.32 -13.15
C GLY A 23 0.62 -4.20 -11.66
N ASP A 24 1.36 -4.97 -10.87
CA ASP A 24 1.23 -4.98 -9.42
C ASP A 24 1.61 -3.63 -8.80
N LYS A 25 0.92 -3.27 -7.73
CA LYS A 25 1.17 -2.03 -6.98
C LYS A 25 1.49 -2.34 -5.52
N THR A 26 2.45 -1.63 -4.96
CA THR A 26 2.70 -1.65 -3.52
C THR A 26 1.83 -0.59 -2.87
N LEU A 27 0.94 -1.01 -1.99
CA LEU A 27 -0.06 -0.15 -1.36
C LEU A 27 0.03 -0.23 0.15
N THR A 28 -0.23 0.90 0.82
CA THR A 28 -0.26 1.00 2.28
C THR A 28 -1.69 0.91 2.77
N ILE A 29 -1.95 0.00 3.69
CA ILE A 29 -3.28 -0.18 4.27
C ILE A 29 -3.58 1.00 5.20
N LYS A 30 -4.62 1.76 4.87
CA LYS A 30 -5.06 2.93 5.65
C LYS A 30 -6.11 2.57 6.67
N GLN A 31 -7.12 1.82 6.27
CA GLN A 31 -8.29 1.50 7.09
C GLN A 31 -8.95 0.23 6.58
N ILE A 32 -9.49 -0.56 7.48
CA ILE A 32 -10.30 -1.74 7.16
C ILE A 32 -11.56 -1.70 8.03
N GLY A 33 -12.72 -1.91 7.41
CA GLY A 33 -13.99 -1.92 8.12
C GLY A 33 -15.10 -2.59 7.34
N GLU A 34 -16.23 -2.78 7.98
CA GLU A 34 -17.44 -3.27 7.32
C GLU A 34 -18.14 -2.13 6.58
N GLU A 35 -18.50 -2.38 5.34
CA GLU A 35 -19.30 -1.47 4.53
C GLU A 35 -20.44 -2.22 3.84
N GLU A 36 -21.56 -1.55 3.61
CA GLU A 36 -22.65 -2.10 2.83
C GLU A 36 -22.30 -2.12 1.34
N MET A 37 -22.61 -3.25 0.71
CA MET A 37 -22.38 -3.46 -0.71
C MET A 37 -23.65 -3.98 -1.37
N TYR A 38 -23.82 -3.65 -2.66
CA TYR A 38 -24.89 -4.23 -3.46
C TYR A 38 -24.61 -5.71 -3.73
N ASP A 39 -25.60 -6.54 -3.45
CA ASP A 39 -25.52 -7.97 -3.75
C ASP A 39 -26.28 -8.25 -5.05
N ALA A 40 -25.52 -8.57 -6.11
CA ALA A 40 -26.07 -8.84 -7.42
C ALA A 40 -26.92 -10.12 -7.48
N GLU A 41 -26.69 -11.07 -6.56
CA GLU A 41 -27.43 -12.33 -6.52
C GLU A 41 -28.84 -12.15 -5.95
N THR A 42 -28.95 -11.36 -4.89
CA THR A 42 -30.23 -11.15 -4.18
C THR A 42 -30.94 -9.86 -4.55
N GLY A 43 -30.25 -8.93 -5.22
CA GLY A 43 -30.75 -7.58 -5.52
C GLY A 43 -30.79 -6.67 -4.29
N GLY A 44 -30.32 -7.14 -3.15
CA GLY A 44 -30.31 -6.41 -1.89
C GLY A 44 -28.93 -5.85 -1.55
N LYS A 45 -28.75 -5.52 -0.27
CA LYS A 45 -27.48 -5.06 0.28
C LYS A 45 -26.90 -6.12 1.20
N LYS A 46 -25.58 -6.29 1.17
CA LYS A 46 -24.86 -7.13 2.10
C LYS A 46 -23.72 -6.35 2.72
N LYS A 47 -23.29 -6.75 3.91
CA LYS A 47 -22.08 -6.21 4.53
C LYS A 47 -20.87 -7.01 4.10
N GLY A 48 -19.77 -6.32 3.83
CA GLY A 48 -18.50 -6.93 3.50
C GLY A 48 -17.35 -6.16 4.10
N LEU A 49 -16.22 -6.83 4.20
CA LEU A 49 -15.00 -6.21 4.69
C LEU A 49 -14.35 -5.42 3.55
N VAL A 50 -14.04 -4.17 3.81
CA VAL A 50 -13.50 -3.23 2.81
C VAL A 50 -12.21 -2.61 3.33
N MET A 51 -11.20 -2.55 2.46
CA MET A 51 -9.89 -2.01 2.78
C MET A 51 -9.61 -0.75 1.95
N HIS A 52 -9.27 0.33 2.66
CA HIS A 52 -8.84 1.58 2.05
C HIS A 52 -7.33 1.68 2.04
N PHE A 53 -6.77 2.33 1.02
CA PHE A 53 -5.34 2.54 0.84
C PHE A 53 -4.97 4.01 0.94
N VAL A 54 -3.74 4.28 1.32
CA VAL A 54 -3.20 5.65 1.36
C VAL A 54 -3.04 6.20 -0.05
N GLU A 55 -2.61 5.37 -1.00
CA GLU A 55 -2.24 5.78 -2.36
C GLU A 55 -3.40 5.83 -3.35
N LEU A 56 -4.53 5.20 -3.01
CA LEU A 56 -5.69 5.09 -3.91
C LEU A 56 -6.96 5.60 -3.25
N ASP A 57 -7.81 6.24 -4.05
CA ASP A 57 -9.09 6.79 -3.57
C ASP A 57 -10.16 5.70 -3.41
N LEU A 58 -10.17 4.72 -4.31
CA LEU A 58 -11.14 3.63 -4.26
C LEU A 58 -10.69 2.51 -3.33
N PRO A 59 -11.61 1.98 -2.51
CA PRO A 59 -11.32 0.85 -1.64
C PRO A 59 -11.41 -0.49 -2.37
N MET A 60 -10.85 -1.51 -1.76
CA MET A 60 -10.87 -2.89 -2.22
C MET A 60 -11.76 -3.73 -1.32
N VAL A 61 -12.63 -4.53 -1.92
CA VAL A 61 -13.40 -5.53 -1.17
C VAL A 61 -12.49 -6.71 -0.83
N LEU A 62 -12.44 -7.06 0.45
CA LEU A 62 -11.67 -8.20 0.93
C LEU A 62 -12.47 -9.50 0.88
N ASN A 63 -11.85 -10.55 0.40
CA ASN A 63 -12.34 -11.93 0.51
C ASN A 63 -11.38 -12.75 1.37
N VAL A 64 -11.77 -13.97 1.68
CA VAL A 64 -10.97 -14.87 2.52
C VAL A 64 -9.57 -15.09 1.95
N THR A 65 -9.48 -15.34 0.64
CA THR A 65 -8.20 -15.59 -0.04
C THR A 65 -7.22 -14.42 0.15
N ASN A 66 -7.70 -13.18 -0.02
CA ASN A 66 -6.87 -11.99 0.17
C ASN A 66 -6.53 -11.75 1.64
N CYS A 67 -7.45 -12.02 2.56
CA CYS A 67 -7.18 -11.93 4.00
C CYS A 67 -6.10 -12.91 4.43
N GLU A 68 -6.14 -14.14 3.94
CA GLU A 68 -5.12 -15.16 4.21
C GLU A 68 -3.74 -14.72 3.70
N ALA A 69 -3.68 -14.14 2.49
CA ALA A 69 -2.44 -13.63 1.93
C ALA A 69 -1.87 -12.46 2.76
N ILE A 70 -2.73 -11.55 3.23
CA ILE A 70 -2.30 -10.44 4.09
C ILE A 70 -1.77 -10.98 5.42
N ALA A 71 -2.48 -11.91 6.03
CA ALA A 71 -2.06 -12.53 7.28
C ALA A 71 -0.68 -13.21 7.15
N GLU A 72 -0.45 -13.89 6.05
CA GLU A 72 0.83 -14.55 5.78
C GLU A 72 1.96 -13.54 5.58
N VAL A 73 1.73 -12.50 4.80
CA VAL A 73 2.72 -11.45 4.50
C VAL A 73 3.05 -10.63 5.75
N THR A 74 2.04 -10.27 6.55
CA THR A 74 2.23 -9.45 7.75
C THR A 74 2.62 -10.25 8.99
N GLY A 75 2.41 -11.56 8.97
CA GLY A 75 2.66 -12.43 10.12
C GLY A 75 1.61 -12.33 11.22
N SER A 76 0.45 -11.72 10.95
CA SER A 76 -0.65 -11.57 11.91
C SER A 76 -2.00 -11.81 11.24
N ASP A 77 -2.89 -12.49 11.94
CA ASP A 77 -4.28 -12.71 11.54
C ASP A 77 -5.24 -11.64 12.08
N LYS A 78 -4.70 -10.63 12.76
CA LYS A 78 -5.49 -9.55 13.36
C LYS A 78 -5.51 -8.33 12.45
N ILE A 79 -6.70 -7.89 12.09
CA ILE A 79 -6.92 -6.74 11.21
C ILE A 79 -6.24 -5.47 11.74
N ALA A 80 -6.26 -5.27 13.06
CA ALA A 80 -5.63 -4.10 13.67
C ALA A 80 -4.12 -4.02 13.39
N ASP A 81 -3.45 -5.16 13.27
CA ASP A 81 -2.02 -5.23 13.01
C ASP A 81 -1.68 -4.95 11.54
N TRP A 82 -2.68 -4.99 10.65
CA TRP A 82 -2.48 -4.74 9.23
C TRP A 82 -2.43 -3.25 8.87
N ILE A 83 -3.03 -2.41 9.70
CA ILE A 83 -3.10 -0.96 9.43
C ILE A 83 -1.68 -0.38 9.41
N GLY A 84 -1.39 0.39 8.36
CA GLY A 84 -0.07 0.98 8.15
C GLY A 84 0.96 0.06 7.49
N ARG A 85 0.61 -1.20 7.26
CA ARG A 85 1.49 -2.16 6.59
C ARG A 85 1.39 -2.01 5.08
N LYS A 86 2.47 -2.33 4.39
CA LYS A 86 2.51 -2.34 2.92
C LYS A 86 2.28 -3.75 2.40
N ILE A 87 1.51 -3.84 1.34
CA ILE A 87 1.23 -5.09 0.63
C ILE A 87 1.38 -4.87 -0.87
N ILE A 88 1.62 -5.94 -1.59
CA ILE A 88 1.64 -5.92 -3.06
C ILE A 88 0.30 -6.46 -3.55
N VAL A 89 -0.38 -5.68 -4.37
CA VAL A 89 -1.70 -6.01 -4.91
C VAL A 89 -1.65 -5.98 -6.43
N GLY A 90 -2.23 -6.98 -7.05
CA GLY A 90 -2.33 -7.07 -8.50
C GLY A 90 -3.52 -7.90 -8.91
N THR A 91 -3.54 -8.33 -10.16
CA THR A 91 -4.60 -9.17 -10.69
C THR A 91 -4.09 -10.55 -11.07
N SER A 92 -4.96 -11.53 -10.93
CA SER A 92 -4.73 -12.90 -11.42
C SER A 92 -5.94 -13.34 -12.23
N ARG A 93 -5.72 -14.01 -13.35
CA ARG A 93 -6.80 -14.60 -14.11
C ARG A 93 -7.24 -15.89 -13.43
N ILE A 94 -8.51 -15.94 -13.07
CA ILE A 94 -9.12 -17.09 -12.44
C ILE A 94 -10.30 -17.58 -13.28
N LYS A 95 -10.57 -18.87 -13.22
CA LYS A 95 -11.76 -19.46 -13.82
C LYS A 95 -12.85 -19.56 -12.77
N ALA A 96 -13.95 -18.83 -12.99
CA ALA A 96 -15.12 -18.87 -12.12
C ALA A 96 -16.38 -18.89 -13.01
N PHE A 97 -17.34 -19.73 -12.64
CA PHE A 97 -18.61 -19.83 -13.37
C PHE A 97 -18.45 -20.10 -14.88
N GLY A 98 -17.44 -20.90 -15.25
CA GLY A 98 -17.16 -21.27 -16.65
C GLY A 98 -16.51 -20.18 -17.49
N LYS A 99 -16.16 -19.03 -16.91
CA LYS A 99 -15.51 -17.91 -17.59
C LYS A 99 -14.21 -17.50 -16.88
N MET A 100 -13.30 -16.93 -17.65
CA MET A 100 -12.08 -16.34 -17.11
C MET A 100 -12.36 -14.92 -16.63
N HIS A 101 -11.95 -14.62 -15.41
CA HIS A 101 -12.10 -13.30 -14.79
C HIS A 101 -10.76 -12.81 -14.23
N ASP A 102 -10.55 -11.50 -14.26
CA ASP A 102 -9.44 -10.88 -13.56
C ASP A 102 -9.86 -10.60 -12.11
N ALA A 103 -9.24 -11.30 -11.18
CA ALA A 103 -9.50 -11.13 -9.76
C ALA A 103 -8.35 -10.35 -9.11
N ILE A 104 -8.71 -9.40 -8.24
CA ILE A 104 -7.71 -8.70 -7.43
C ILE A 104 -7.14 -9.67 -6.41
N ARG A 105 -5.81 -9.74 -6.33
CA ARG A 105 -5.11 -10.62 -5.40
C ARG A 105 -3.99 -9.90 -4.69
N VAL A 106 -3.95 -10.07 -3.38
CA VAL A 106 -2.78 -9.70 -2.60
C VAL A 106 -1.70 -10.76 -2.86
N ARG A 107 -0.49 -10.30 -3.19
CA ARG A 107 0.62 -11.20 -3.46
C ARG A 107 1.22 -11.73 -2.17
N ASN A 108 1.60 -12.98 -2.17
CA ASN A 108 2.31 -13.61 -1.06
C ASN A 108 3.80 -13.28 -1.13
N GLN A 109 4.09 -11.99 -1.22
CA GLN A 109 5.43 -11.43 -1.26
C GLN A 109 5.46 -10.21 -0.37
N LYS A 110 6.47 -10.15 0.50
CA LYS A 110 6.72 -8.91 1.24
C LYS A 110 7.18 -7.84 0.26
N PRO A 111 6.65 -6.61 0.37
CA PRO A 111 7.22 -5.50 -0.35
C PRO A 111 8.70 -5.39 0.01
N ASP A 112 9.49 -4.89 -0.93
CA ASP A 112 10.92 -4.70 -0.72
C ASP A 112 11.12 -3.77 0.49
N GLU A 113 11.25 -4.36 1.66
CA GLU A 113 11.63 -3.66 2.89
C GLU A 113 13.14 -3.51 2.89
N THR A 114 13.65 -2.69 1.97
CA THR A 114 15.07 -2.34 2.00
C THR A 114 15.30 -1.57 3.29
N GLU A 115 16.09 -2.15 4.18
CA GLU A 115 16.53 -1.44 5.37
C GLU A 115 17.49 -0.33 4.95
N TYR A 116 17.12 0.90 5.22
CA TYR A 116 17.98 2.06 5.01
C TYR A 116 18.76 2.33 6.28
N ILE A 117 20.08 2.28 6.17
CA ILE A 117 21.00 2.49 7.29
C ILE A 117 21.59 3.90 7.18
N CYS A 118 21.57 4.64 8.30
CA CYS A 118 22.19 5.94 8.37
C CYS A 118 23.71 5.81 8.21
N GLU A 119 24.27 6.51 7.24
CA GLU A 119 25.71 6.47 6.95
C GLU A 119 26.58 7.12 8.05
N ASP A 120 26.00 7.99 8.86
CA ASP A 120 26.75 8.66 9.93
C ASP A 120 26.72 7.91 11.28
N CYS A 121 25.55 7.46 11.74
CA CYS A 121 25.40 6.82 13.04
C CYS A 121 25.15 5.31 13.00
N GLY A 122 24.96 4.73 11.82
CA GLY A 122 24.72 3.29 11.66
C GLY A 122 23.33 2.80 12.09
N SER A 123 22.43 3.70 12.48
CA SER A 123 21.08 3.32 12.89
C SER A 123 20.19 3.03 11.67
N VAL A 124 19.26 2.08 11.84
CA VAL A 124 18.24 1.80 10.83
C VAL A 124 17.23 2.95 10.82
N LEU A 125 16.93 3.49 9.64
CA LEU A 125 15.93 4.54 9.49
C LEU A 125 14.56 3.98 9.83
N LYS A 126 13.84 4.72 10.70
CA LYS A 126 12.47 4.40 11.10
C LYS A 126 11.52 5.46 10.54
N PRO A 127 10.24 5.13 10.36
CA PRO A 127 9.25 6.14 9.97
C PRO A 127 9.27 7.33 10.95
N ALA A 128 9.34 8.54 10.42
CA ALA A 128 9.37 9.77 11.22
C ALA A 128 8.77 10.93 10.44
N ALA A 129 8.17 11.88 11.13
CA ALA A 129 7.57 13.09 10.55
C ALA A 129 6.52 12.76 9.45
N GLY A 130 5.77 11.67 9.60
CA GLY A 130 4.77 11.24 8.64
C GLY A 130 5.34 10.61 7.36
N LYS A 131 6.65 10.32 7.33
CA LYS A 131 7.34 9.77 6.16
C LYS A 131 7.89 8.38 6.43
N GLN A 132 7.94 7.58 5.37
CA GLN A 132 8.51 6.25 5.41
C GLN A 132 10.05 6.30 5.27
N PRO A 133 10.77 5.23 5.70
CA PRO A 133 12.22 5.21 5.61
C PRO A 133 12.78 5.49 4.21
N TYR A 134 12.16 4.98 3.16
CA TYR A 134 12.61 5.23 1.79
C TYR A 134 12.47 6.70 1.40
N GLU A 135 11.39 7.37 1.84
CA GLU A 135 11.18 8.79 1.60
C GLU A 135 12.23 9.64 2.32
N LEU A 136 12.52 9.28 3.58
CA LEU A 136 13.55 9.95 4.37
C LEU A 136 14.94 9.76 3.73
N ALA A 137 15.23 8.56 3.23
CA ALA A 137 16.47 8.27 2.54
C ALA A 137 16.63 9.11 1.25
N GLU A 138 15.56 9.23 0.46
CA GLU A 138 15.58 10.05 -0.75
C GLU A 138 15.77 11.54 -0.45
N ILE A 139 15.03 12.06 0.54
CA ILE A 139 15.15 13.47 0.95
C ILE A 139 16.57 13.74 1.46
N SER A 140 17.10 12.87 2.30
CA SER A 140 18.44 12.98 2.84
C SER A 140 19.50 12.99 1.73
N LYS A 141 19.40 12.06 0.81
CA LYS A 141 20.31 11.92 -0.33
C LYS A 141 20.28 13.15 -1.23
N ARG A 142 19.10 13.71 -1.44
CA ARG A 142 18.92 14.95 -2.23
C ARG A 142 19.57 16.16 -1.55
N ASN A 143 19.44 16.26 -0.22
CA ASN A 143 19.89 17.43 0.55
C ASN A 143 21.35 17.35 0.98
N THR A 144 21.87 16.17 1.26
CA THR A 144 23.20 15.97 1.84
C THR A 144 24.11 15.06 1.01
N GLY A 145 23.58 14.36 0.03
CA GLY A 145 24.31 13.36 -0.76
C GLY A 145 24.47 12.01 -0.04
N LYS A 146 23.97 11.88 1.18
CA LYS A 146 24.07 10.66 2.00
C LYS A 146 22.71 10.22 2.50
N VAL A 147 22.58 8.94 2.82
CA VAL A 147 21.41 8.42 3.54
C VAL A 147 21.62 8.65 5.03
N LEU A 148 20.84 9.55 5.62
CA LEU A 148 20.93 9.93 7.03
C LEU A 148 19.57 9.77 7.71
N CYS A 149 19.62 9.38 9.00
CA CYS A 149 18.42 9.45 9.83
C CYS A 149 18.04 10.91 10.10
N LEU A 150 16.84 11.15 10.59
CA LEU A 150 16.32 12.51 10.78
C LEU A 150 17.23 13.34 11.70
N ALA A 151 17.74 12.73 12.78
CA ALA A 151 18.65 13.41 13.71
C ALA A 151 19.97 13.83 13.04
N CYS A 152 20.60 12.92 12.28
CA CYS A 152 21.84 13.23 11.55
C CYS A 152 21.62 14.22 10.41
N MET A 153 20.47 14.16 9.75
CA MET A 153 20.09 15.12 8.72
C MET A 153 19.96 16.55 9.30
N LYS A 154 19.37 16.68 10.47
CA LYS A 154 19.28 17.98 11.19
C LYS A 154 20.65 18.52 11.55
N LYS A 155 21.55 17.68 12.06
CA LYS A 155 22.94 18.07 12.36
C LYS A 155 23.68 18.54 11.12
N ALA A 156 23.54 17.83 10.01
CA ALA A 156 24.17 18.21 8.74
C ALA A 156 23.67 19.57 8.25
N LYS A 157 22.38 19.88 8.41
CA LYS A 157 21.81 21.19 8.06
C LYS A 157 22.36 22.30 8.94
N GLU A 158 22.49 22.07 10.25
CA GLU A 158 23.05 23.03 11.20
C GLU A 158 24.50 23.36 10.87
N GLU A 159 25.30 22.38 10.51
CA GLU A 159 26.71 22.57 10.08
C GLU A 159 26.79 23.40 8.80
N ILE A 160 25.90 23.19 7.84
CA ILE A 160 25.86 23.95 6.58
C ILE A 160 25.40 25.39 6.85
N ASN A 161 24.44 25.61 7.73
CA ASN A 161 23.90 26.94 8.07
C ASN A 161 24.74 27.70 9.09
N GLY A 162 25.68 27.02 9.75
CA GLY A 162 26.53 27.62 10.77
C GLY A 162 27.85 28.24 10.26
N GLN A 163 28.04 28.27 8.95
CA GLN A 163 29.24 28.89 8.35
C GLN A 163 28.93 30.24 7.73
#